data_71a9cee06647e9c3f3f1ac177f27256f
#
_entry.id   71a9cee06647e9c3f3f1ac177f27256f
#
_cell.length_a   1.000
_cell.length_b   1.000
_cell.length_c   1.000
_cell.angle_alpha   90.00
_cell.angle_beta   90.00
_cell.angle_gamma   90.00
#
_symmetry.space_group_name_H-M   'P 1'
#
loop_
_entity.id
_entity.type
_entity.pdbx_description
1 polymer ?
#
loop_
_entity_poly.entity_id
_entity_poly.type
_entity_poly.pdbx_seq_one_letter_code
_entity_poly.pdbx_strand_id
1 'polypeptide(L)'
;MKLTKIKTVLGTPYFETESVVIYNMDCKEGIRTIKDCGLKIDCTITSPPYNIGKEYEDKMHLVEYRKWLASIVNGIYDITTDYGSFLLNVGYLEIPHRGKAVPITYLLWEHINFYLNQEIVWNYGAGVACKKLLSPRNEKILWYVKNANAYTFNLDEIRDPDVKYPFQKKNGKLRCNTLGKNPSDVWQIAKVTSGENRASAERTDHPAQFPIDLIDRVVKGFSNPDDLILDPFIGSGTTAVCCINNGRKCIGFEISTDYCEIIRERLNQTKN
;
A
#
# COMPACT_ATOMS: atom_id res chain seq x y z
N MET A 1 -12.77 15.18 12.90
CA MET A 1 -12.06 16.44 12.62
C MET A 1 -11.19 16.40 11.35
N LYS A 2 -10.24 15.45 11.16
CA LYS A 2 -9.41 15.37 9.92
C LYS A 2 -10.27 15.18 8.65
N LEU A 3 -11.20 14.19 8.61
CA LEU A 3 -12.05 13.95 7.44
C LEU A 3 -13.03 15.09 7.14
N THR A 4 -13.53 15.79 8.15
CA THR A 4 -14.38 16.97 7.94
C THR A 4 -13.62 18.06 7.19
N LYS A 5 -12.37 18.34 7.58
CA LYS A 5 -11.51 19.29 6.85
C LYS A 5 -11.26 18.86 5.41
N ILE A 6 -11.04 17.57 5.17
CA ILE A 6 -10.89 16.99 3.81
C ILE A 6 -12.13 17.28 2.97
N LYS A 7 -13.33 16.99 3.49
CA LYS A 7 -14.58 17.24 2.75
C LYS A 7 -14.81 18.72 2.46
N THR A 8 -14.37 19.60 3.33
CA THR A 8 -14.45 21.05 3.08
C THR A 8 -13.61 21.48 1.88
N VAL A 9 -12.44 20.86 1.66
CA VAL A 9 -11.49 21.29 0.61
C VAL A 9 -11.59 20.48 -0.68
N LEU A 10 -11.90 19.19 -0.60
CA LEU A 10 -12.07 18.33 -1.78
C LEU A 10 -13.54 18.26 -2.27
N GLY A 11 -14.48 18.81 -1.52
CA GLY A 11 -15.91 18.77 -1.85
C GLY A 11 -16.56 17.44 -1.47
N THR A 12 -17.68 17.15 -2.13
CA THR A 12 -18.49 15.96 -1.86
C THR A 12 -17.78 14.71 -2.33
N PRO A 13 -17.52 13.72 -1.45
CA PRO A 13 -16.91 12.46 -1.85
C PRO A 13 -17.87 11.63 -2.72
N TYR A 14 -17.33 10.76 -3.56
CA TYR A 14 -18.11 9.77 -4.31
C TYR A 14 -18.81 8.78 -3.35
N PHE A 15 -18.10 8.36 -2.31
CA PHE A 15 -18.63 7.50 -1.26
C PHE A 15 -17.98 7.84 0.09
N GLU A 16 -18.76 7.74 1.17
CA GLU A 16 -18.23 7.96 2.51
C GLU A 16 -18.81 7.04 3.59
N THR A 17 -18.04 6.82 4.62
CA THR A 17 -18.45 6.25 5.90
C THR A 17 -18.01 7.19 7.03
N GLU A 18 -18.18 6.79 8.29
CA GLU A 18 -17.67 7.57 9.42
C GLU A 18 -16.14 7.75 9.37
N SER A 19 -15.42 6.74 8.89
CA SER A 19 -13.94 6.69 8.90
C SER A 19 -13.29 6.71 7.52
N VAL A 20 -14.04 6.64 6.42
CA VAL A 20 -13.51 6.55 5.05
C VAL A 20 -14.18 7.57 4.14
N VAL A 21 -13.40 8.22 3.27
CA VAL A 21 -13.89 9.05 2.17
C VAL A 21 -13.19 8.65 0.88
N ILE A 22 -13.97 8.40 -0.17
CA ILE A 22 -13.51 8.02 -1.51
C ILE A 22 -13.88 9.11 -2.50
N TYR A 23 -12.91 9.52 -3.31
CA TYR A 23 -13.09 10.53 -4.35
C TYR A 23 -12.82 9.93 -5.72
N ASN A 24 -13.76 10.13 -6.66
CA ASN A 24 -13.52 9.81 -8.06
C ASN A 24 -12.77 10.97 -8.71
N MET A 25 -11.43 10.93 -8.66
CA MET A 25 -10.56 12.01 -9.15
C MET A 25 -9.14 11.55 -9.40
N ASP A 26 -8.39 12.36 -10.16
CA ASP A 26 -6.93 12.18 -10.31
C ASP A 26 -6.22 12.41 -8.96
N CYS A 27 -5.37 11.47 -8.56
CA CYS A 27 -4.65 11.52 -7.30
C CYS A 27 -3.72 12.74 -7.18
N LYS A 28 -3.17 13.25 -8.29
CA LYS A 28 -2.29 14.45 -8.28
C LYS A 28 -3.07 15.69 -7.89
N GLU A 29 -4.31 15.80 -8.35
CA GLU A 29 -5.19 16.89 -7.95
C GLU A 29 -5.55 16.80 -6.46
N GLY A 30 -5.94 15.61 -6.00
CA GLY A 30 -6.25 15.36 -4.59
C GLY A 30 -5.06 15.66 -3.66
N ILE A 31 -3.87 15.17 -4.00
CA ILE A 31 -2.63 15.41 -3.24
C ILE A 31 -2.29 16.90 -3.19
N ARG A 32 -2.42 17.61 -4.32
CA ARG A 32 -2.18 19.06 -4.39
C ARG A 32 -3.14 19.81 -3.46
N THR A 33 -4.42 19.50 -3.51
CA THR A 33 -5.45 20.14 -2.68
C THR A 33 -5.19 19.87 -1.18
N ILE A 34 -4.80 18.64 -0.81
CA ILE A 34 -4.40 18.31 0.57
C ILE A 34 -3.19 19.14 1.01
N LYS A 35 -2.19 19.31 0.14
CA LYS A 35 -1.00 20.13 0.39
C LYS A 35 -1.38 21.59 0.63
N ASP A 36 -2.18 22.15 -0.27
CA ASP A 36 -2.57 23.58 -0.24
C ASP A 36 -3.37 23.93 1.03
N CYS A 37 -4.17 22.99 1.54
CA CYS A 37 -4.89 23.20 2.80
C CYS A 37 -4.08 22.92 4.08
N GLY A 38 -2.80 22.52 3.94
CA GLY A 38 -1.89 22.24 5.05
C GLY A 38 -2.26 21.02 5.89
N LEU A 39 -3.09 20.11 5.36
CA LEU A 39 -3.40 18.85 6.03
C LEU A 39 -2.22 17.88 5.88
N LYS A 40 -2.00 17.04 6.90
CA LYS A 40 -0.96 16.03 6.90
C LYS A 40 -1.54 14.62 7.01
N ILE A 41 -0.88 13.68 6.36
CA ILE A 41 -1.18 12.25 6.29
C ILE A 41 -0.21 11.48 7.17
N ASP A 42 -0.71 10.56 7.97
CA ASP A 42 0.11 9.81 8.92
C ASP A 42 0.73 8.58 8.24
N CYS A 43 0.03 7.93 7.30
CA CYS A 43 0.57 6.83 6.51
C CYS A 43 -0.01 6.85 5.10
N THR A 44 0.79 6.53 4.09
CA THR A 44 0.31 6.28 2.72
C THR A 44 0.63 4.85 2.33
N ILE A 45 -0.35 4.15 1.75
CA ILE A 45 -0.24 2.75 1.32
C ILE A 45 -0.77 2.69 -0.09
N THR A 46 0.01 2.22 -1.07
CA THR A 46 -0.48 2.18 -2.44
C THR A 46 0.32 1.29 -3.39
N SER A 47 -0.31 0.96 -4.52
CA SER A 47 0.32 0.35 -5.70
C SER A 47 -0.09 1.15 -6.95
N PRO A 48 0.79 1.97 -7.50
CA PRO A 48 0.49 2.71 -8.73
C PRO A 48 0.46 1.77 -9.93
N PRO A 49 -0.11 2.18 -11.08
CA PRO A 49 0.08 1.51 -12.35
C PRO A 49 1.56 1.31 -12.68
N TYR A 50 1.94 0.11 -13.19
CA TYR A 50 3.37 -0.27 -13.41
C TYR A 50 3.88 0.03 -14.82
N ASN A 51 3.07 0.63 -15.68
CA ASN A 51 3.41 0.93 -17.07
C ASN A 51 3.72 -0.32 -17.91
N ILE A 52 3.00 -1.41 -17.65
CA ILE A 52 3.15 -2.69 -18.35
C ILE A 52 2.06 -2.95 -19.39
N GLY A 53 1.15 -1.99 -19.59
CA GLY A 53 0.07 -2.05 -20.60
C GLY A 53 -1.10 -2.95 -20.15
N LYS A 54 -1.49 -2.85 -18.90
CA LYS A 54 -2.72 -3.45 -18.38
C LYS A 54 -3.95 -2.64 -18.80
N GLU A 55 -5.13 -3.25 -18.76
CA GLU A 55 -6.41 -2.63 -19.16
C GLU A 55 -6.77 -1.33 -18.43
N TYR A 56 -6.19 -1.11 -17.24
CA TYR A 56 -6.42 0.06 -16.40
C TYR A 56 -5.32 1.14 -16.55
N GLU A 57 -4.39 1.00 -17.50
CA GLU A 57 -3.29 1.97 -17.67
C GLU A 57 -2.96 2.22 -19.15
N ASP A 58 -2.71 3.48 -19.49
CA ASP A 58 -2.09 3.86 -20.75
C ASP A 58 -0.56 3.78 -20.64
N LYS A 59 0.06 3.03 -21.55
CA LYS A 59 1.52 2.85 -21.53
C LYS A 59 2.23 4.12 -21.93
N MET A 60 3.00 4.68 -21.02
CA MET A 60 3.80 5.87 -21.19
C MET A 60 5.22 5.55 -21.70
N HIS A 61 5.89 6.53 -22.31
CA HIS A 61 7.33 6.43 -22.50
C HIS A 61 8.04 6.40 -21.12
N LEU A 62 9.12 5.60 -21.00
CA LEU A 62 9.78 5.34 -19.71
C LEU A 62 10.17 6.60 -18.94
N VAL A 63 10.69 7.63 -19.65
CA VAL A 63 11.10 8.89 -19.00
C VAL A 63 9.91 9.66 -18.46
N GLU A 64 8.78 9.63 -19.18
CA GLU A 64 7.53 10.28 -18.76
C GLU A 64 6.91 9.55 -17.56
N TYR A 65 6.85 8.22 -17.62
CA TYR A 65 6.39 7.39 -16.51
C TYR A 65 7.20 7.66 -15.23
N ARG A 66 8.54 7.68 -15.34
CA ARG A 66 9.40 7.98 -14.19
C ARG A 66 9.11 9.36 -13.60
N LYS A 67 9.00 10.40 -14.46
CA LYS A 67 8.67 11.76 -14.00
C LYS A 67 7.29 11.83 -13.36
N TRP A 68 6.31 11.17 -13.96
CA TRP A 68 4.95 11.10 -13.45
C TRP A 68 4.92 10.45 -12.07
N LEU A 69 5.51 9.26 -11.91
CA LEU A 69 5.52 8.54 -10.65
C LEU A 69 6.32 9.30 -9.57
N ALA A 70 7.49 9.83 -9.91
CA ALA A 70 8.28 10.63 -8.98
C ALA A 70 7.53 11.89 -8.52
N SER A 71 6.75 12.54 -9.40
CA SER A 71 5.96 13.71 -9.03
C SER A 71 4.87 13.38 -7.99
N ILE A 72 4.25 12.21 -8.08
CA ILE A 72 3.24 11.73 -7.12
C ILE A 72 3.92 11.41 -5.79
N VAL A 73 5.02 10.65 -5.82
CA VAL A 73 5.76 10.27 -4.61
C VAL A 73 6.26 11.51 -3.85
N ASN A 74 6.79 12.51 -4.55
CA ASN A 74 7.22 13.77 -3.92
C ASN A 74 6.04 14.60 -3.42
N GLY A 75 4.90 14.58 -4.10
CA GLY A 75 3.67 15.17 -3.60
C GLY A 75 3.20 14.53 -2.29
N ILE A 76 3.29 13.19 -2.19
CA ILE A 76 3.01 12.43 -0.96
C ILE A 76 4.00 12.83 0.15
N TYR A 77 5.30 12.97 -0.17
CA TYR A 77 6.31 13.45 0.80
C TYR A 77 5.92 14.78 1.42
N ASP A 78 5.45 15.72 0.62
CA ASP A 78 5.07 17.07 1.08
C ASP A 78 3.92 17.06 2.08
N ILE A 79 2.98 16.12 1.94
CA ILE A 79 1.81 16.00 2.82
C ILE A 79 1.99 15.00 3.97
N THR A 80 3.07 14.22 4.00
CA THR A 80 3.34 13.26 5.06
C THR A 80 3.76 13.97 6.34
N THR A 81 3.30 13.48 7.51
CA THR A 81 3.76 13.93 8.84
C THR A 81 5.23 13.57 9.06
N ASP A 82 5.90 14.21 10.02
CA ASP A 82 7.31 13.91 10.30
C ASP A 82 7.53 12.50 10.86
N TYR A 83 6.50 11.88 11.44
CA TYR A 83 6.50 10.49 11.91
C TYR A 83 5.87 9.51 10.92
N GLY A 84 5.44 10.00 9.76
CA GLY A 84 4.68 9.25 8.79
C GLY A 84 5.52 8.30 7.96
N SER A 85 4.87 7.24 7.51
CA SER A 85 5.42 6.23 6.60
C SER A 85 4.72 6.23 5.26
N PHE A 86 5.44 5.81 4.22
CA PHE A 86 4.90 5.54 2.89
C PHE A 86 5.28 4.14 2.42
N LEU A 87 4.29 3.29 2.23
CA LEU A 87 4.42 1.90 1.79
C LEU A 87 4.04 1.82 0.31
N LEU A 88 5.03 1.77 -0.55
CA LEU A 88 4.87 1.74 -2.00
C LEU A 88 5.07 0.32 -2.53
N ASN A 89 3.99 -0.34 -2.97
CA ASN A 89 4.11 -1.61 -3.66
C ASN A 89 4.47 -1.40 -5.13
N VAL A 90 5.53 -2.05 -5.58
CA VAL A 90 6.03 -1.97 -6.95
C VAL A 90 6.52 -3.33 -7.44
N GLY A 91 6.34 -3.55 -8.73
CA GLY A 91 6.82 -4.74 -9.42
C GLY A 91 8.02 -4.45 -10.31
N TYR A 92 7.98 -5.09 -11.47
CA TYR A 92 9.03 -5.06 -12.47
C TYR A 92 8.44 -4.64 -13.82
N LEU A 93 9.26 -4.01 -14.65
CA LEU A 93 8.90 -3.68 -16.02
C LEU A 93 10.01 -4.08 -17.00
N GLU A 94 9.64 -4.28 -18.25
CA GLU A 94 10.61 -4.50 -19.33
C GLU A 94 11.10 -3.15 -19.84
N ILE A 95 12.45 -2.99 -19.87
CA ILE A 95 13.11 -1.84 -20.50
C ILE A 95 13.85 -2.36 -21.73
N PRO A 96 13.45 -1.98 -22.95
CA PRO A 96 14.11 -2.39 -24.18
C PRO A 96 15.63 -2.21 -24.12
N HIS A 97 16.37 -3.21 -24.55
CA HIS A 97 17.84 -3.26 -24.56
C HIS A 97 18.54 -3.14 -23.18
N ARG A 98 17.77 -3.11 -22.07
CA ARG A 98 18.29 -3.02 -20.69
C ARG A 98 17.95 -4.23 -19.83
N GLY A 99 16.71 -4.71 -19.89
CA GLY A 99 16.30 -5.88 -19.10
C GLY A 99 14.81 -6.17 -19.15
N LYS A 100 14.47 -7.45 -18.99
CA LYS A 100 13.08 -7.94 -19.04
C LYS A 100 12.33 -7.78 -17.72
N ALA A 101 13.05 -7.66 -16.61
CA ALA A 101 12.47 -7.57 -15.27
C ALA A 101 13.29 -6.57 -14.44
N VAL A 102 13.21 -5.29 -14.83
CA VAL A 102 13.91 -4.22 -14.12
C VAL A 102 13.03 -3.75 -12.97
N PRO A 103 13.50 -3.79 -11.71
CA PRO A 103 12.75 -3.28 -10.58
C PRO A 103 12.41 -1.80 -10.75
N ILE A 104 11.14 -1.43 -10.54
CA ILE A 104 10.69 -0.03 -10.63
C ILE A 104 11.43 0.84 -9.60
N THR A 105 11.87 0.27 -8.49
CA THR A 105 12.69 0.94 -7.48
C THR A 105 13.89 1.69 -8.07
N TYR A 106 14.58 1.10 -9.05
CA TYR A 106 15.75 1.72 -9.70
C TYR A 106 15.42 2.97 -10.50
N LEU A 107 14.17 3.12 -10.95
CA LEU A 107 13.73 4.30 -11.67
C LEU A 107 13.46 5.50 -10.74
N LEU A 108 13.22 5.23 -9.46
CA LEU A 108 12.82 6.23 -8.48
C LEU A 108 13.98 6.72 -7.61
N TRP A 109 15.03 5.90 -7.45
CA TRP A 109 16.07 6.07 -6.44
C TRP A 109 16.62 7.51 -6.32
N GLU A 110 16.95 8.15 -7.43
CA GLU A 110 17.54 9.50 -7.46
C GLU A 110 16.50 10.62 -7.60
N HIS A 111 15.19 10.31 -7.61
CA HIS A 111 14.14 11.25 -8.01
C HIS A 111 13.11 11.54 -6.92
N ILE A 112 13.28 10.95 -5.74
CA ILE A 112 12.31 11.07 -4.63
C ILE A 112 12.99 11.57 -3.35
N ASN A 113 12.20 12.27 -2.52
CA ASN A 113 12.70 12.93 -1.32
C ASN A 113 12.63 12.06 -0.06
N PHE A 114 11.93 10.93 -0.12
CA PHE A 114 11.80 10.02 1.01
C PHE A 114 13.10 9.28 1.32
N TYR A 115 13.33 8.98 2.59
CA TYR A 115 14.35 8.03 3.02
C TYR A 115 13.79 6.60 2.90
N LEU A 116 14.45 5.73 2.14
CA LEU A 116 14.10 4.33 2.07
C LEU A 116 14.58 3.63 3.35
N ASN A 117 13.65 3.26 4.23
CA ASN A 117 13.98 2.58 5.47
C ASN A 117 14.25 1.09 5.24
N GLN A 118 13.39 0.42 4.45
CA GLN A 118 13.56 -1.01 4.13
C GLN A 118 12.78 -1.40 2.87
N GLU A 119 13.27 -2.40 2.15
CA GLU A 119 12.51 -3.15 1.15
C GLU A 119 11.91 -4.39 1.81
N ILE A 120 10.60 -4.60 1.65
CA ILE A 120 9.85 -5.77 2.10
C ILE A 120 9.47 -6.59 0.85
N VAL A 121 9.76 -7.86 0.86
CA VAL A 121 9.43 -8.78 -0.24
C VAL A 121 8.07 -9.41 0.02
N TRP A 122 7.07 -9.06 -0.78
CA TRP A 122 5.81 -9.79 -0.79
C TRP A 122 5.92 -10.98 -1.72
N ASN A 123 6.09 -12.18 -1.17
CA ASN A 123 6.10 -13.46 -1.89
C ASN A 123 4.69 -14.05 -1.87
N TYR A 124 4.09 -14.21 -3.04
CA TYR A 124 2.73 -14.72 -3.17
C TYR A 124 2.65 -16.17 -3.68
N GLY A 125 3.77 -16.85 -3.87
CA GLY A 125 3.86 -18.28 -4.18
C GLY A 125 3.35 -18.70 -5.57
N ALA A 126 2.23 -18.13 -6.03
CA ALA A 126 1.56 -18.45 -7.27
C ALA A 126 1.92 -17.51 -8.44
N GLY A 127 1.60 -17.88 -9.68
CA GLY A 127 1.79 -17.06 -10.86
C GLY A 127 2.11 -17.89 -12.10
N VAL A 128 2.32 -17.24 -13.24
CA VAL A 128 2.58 -17.88 -14.52
C VAL A 128 3.95 -18.57 -14.53
N ALA A 129 4.00 -19.80 -15.02
CA ALA A 129 5.26 -20.51 -15.23
C ALA A 129 6.00 -19.92 -16.45
N CYS A 130 7.26 -19.59 -16.28
CA CYS A 130 8.13 -19.12 -17.35
C CYS A 130 9.04 -20.23 -17.86
N LYS A 131 9.23 -20.28 -19.18
CA LYS A 131 10.11 -21.27 -19.81
C LYS A 131 11.57 -20.79 -19.97
N LYS A 132 11.78 -19.47 -20.02
CA LYS A 132 13.10 -18.85 -20.30
C LYS A 132 13.62 -17.96 -19.17
N LEU A 133 12.86 -17.83 -18.08
CA LEU A 133 13.19 -17.05 -16.88
C LEU A 133 12.72 -17.82 -15.66
N LEU A 134 13.25 -17.50 -14.49
CA LEU A 134 12.63 -17.95 -13.25
C LEU A 134 11.23 -17.30 -13.14
N SER A 135 10.25 -18.09 -12.71
CA SER A 135 8.88 -17.62 -12.58
C SER A 135 8.79 -16.55 -11.49
N PRO A 136 8.36 -15.31 -11.79
CA PRO A 136 8.25 -14.27 -10.79
C PRO A 136 7.16 -14.65 -9.76
N ARG A 137 7.51 -14.53 -8.48
CA ARG A 137 6.66 -14.90 -7.36
C ARG A 137 6.63 -13.82 -6.27
N ASN A 138 7.09 -12.63 -6.59
CA ASN A 138 7.16 -11.55 -5.61
C ASN A 138 6.96 -10.19 -6.24
N GLU A 139 6.54 -9.26 -5.40
CA GLU A 139 6.60 -7.82 -5.58
C GLU A 139 7.33 -7.21 -4.37
N LYS A 140 7.61 -5.91 -4.43
CA LYS A 140 8.32 -5.21 -3.38
C LYS A 140 7.42 -4.15 -2.75
N ILE A 141 7.40 -4.13 -1.42
CA ILE A 141 6.83 -2.99 -0.69
C ILE A 141 8.01 -2.18 -0.18
N LEU A 142 8.18 -0.97 -0.71
CA LEU A 142 9.22 -0.05 -0.31
C LEU A 142 8.70 0.75 0.88
N TRP A 143 9.28 0.51 2.04
CA TRP A 143 8.96 1.28 3.24
C TRP A 143 9.81 2.54 3.27
N TYR A 144 9.20 3.63 2.94
CA TYR A 144 9.77 4.95 3.03
C TYR A 144 9.31 5.67 4.29
N VAL A 145 10.19 6.51 4.84
CA VAL A 145 9.90 7.38 5.98
C VAL A 145 10.34 8.81 5.67
N LYS A 146 9.70 9.78 6.31
CA LYS A 146 10.09 11.17 6.15
C LYS A 146 11.30 11.52 6.99
N ASN A 147 11.35 10.96 8.20
CA ASN A 147 12.46 11.14 9.14
C ASN A 147 13.01 9.77 9.56
N ALA A 148 14.27 9.50 9.19
CA ALA A 148 14.94 8.22 9.49
C ALA A 148 15.09 7.92 11.00
N ASN A 149 14.97 8.94 11.86
CA ASN A 149 15.14 8.80 13.30
C ASN A 149 13.80 8.84 14.09
N ALA A 150 12.67 9.08 13.39
CA ALA A 150 11.37 9.20 14.05
C ALA A 150 10.25 8.81 13.10
N TYR A 151 9.76 7.59 13.23
CA TYR A 151 8.64 7.06 12.43
C TYR A 151 7.79 6.11 13.25
N THR A 152 6.51 5.96 12.87
CA THR A 152 5.61 5.01 13.50
C THR A 152 5.95 3.58 13.04
N PHE A 153 6.23 2.69 13.99
CA PHE A 153 6.40 1.26 13.75
C PHE A 153 5.92 0.44 14.96
N ASN A 154 4.81 -0.25 14.80
CA ASN A 154 4.13 -1.03 15.84
C ASN A 154 4.48 -2.51 15.71
N LEU A 155 5.72 -2.88 16.05
CA LEU A 155 6.23 -4.25 15.90
C LEU A 155 5.34 -5.27 16.60
N ASP A 156 4.83 -4.95 17.79
CA ASP A 156 4.05 -5.90 18.59
C ASP A 156 2.69 -6.25 17.95
N GLU A 157 2.13 -5.36 17.12
CA GLU A 157 0.89 -5.57 16.38
C GLU A 157 1.04 -6.57 15.20
N ILE A 158 2.28 -6.79 14.75
CA ILE A 158 2.57 -7.60 13.56
C ILE A 158 3.54 -8.75 13.82
N ARG A 159 3.82 -9.07 15.09
CA ARG A 159 4.69 -10.20 15.44
C ARG A 159 4.19 -11.50 14.83
N ASP A 160 5.15 -12.33 14.44
CA ASP A 160 4.89 -13.67 13.92
C ASP A 160 4.80 -14.66 15.09
N PRO A 161 3.61 -15.26 15.33
CA PRO A 161 3.42 -16.21 16.41
C PRO A 161 4.13 -17.55 16.17
N ASP A 162 4.50 -17.86 14.93
CA ASP A 162 5.21 -19.10 14.57
C ASP A 162 6.68 -19.05 15.02
N VAL A 163 6.89 -19.35 16.29
CA VAL A 163 8.21 -19.39 16.94
C VAL A 163 8.69 -20.81 17.05
N LYS A 164 9.79 -21.17 16.37
CA LYS A 164 10.35 -22.54 16.38
C LYS A 164 10.70 -23.07 17.79
N TYR A 165 11.18 -22.17 18.67
CA TYR A 165 11.59 -22.52 20.04
C TYR A 165 11.03 -21.51 21.07
N PRO A 166 9.70 -21.52 21.35
CA PRO A 166 9.06 -20.46 22.14
C PRO A 166 9.51 -20.42 23.61
N PHE A 167 9.93 -21.55 24.17
CA PHE A 167 10.36 -21.66 25.57
C PHE A 167 11.88 -21.60 25.77
N GLN A 168 12.66 -21.33 24.72
CA GLN A 168 14.10 -21.24 24.83
C GLN A 168 14.50 -20.07 25.73
N LYS A 169 15.38 -20.38 26.73
CA LYS A 169 15.90 -19.39 27.67
C LYS A 169 17.38 -19.12 27.44
N LYS A 170 17.81 -17.89 27.75
CA LYS A 170 19.22 -17.50 27.89
C LYS A 170 19.35 -16.71 29.20
N ASN A 171 20.24 -17.13 30.08
CA ASN A 171 20.45 -16.52 31.39
C ASN A 171 19.13 -16.41 32.21
N GLY A 172 18.30 -17.47 32.19
CA GLY A 172 17.01 -17.54 32.90
C GLY A 172 15.86 -16.79 32.25
N LYS A 173 16.09 -15.95 31.23
CA LYS A 173 15.05 -15.16 30.53
C LYS A 173 14.66 -15.81 29.21
N LEU A 174 13.39 -15.74 28.85
CA LEU A 174 12.92 -16.15 27.52
C LEU A 174 13.65 -15.36 26.43
N ARG A 175 14.06 -16.05 25.35
CA ARG A 175 14.75 -15.43 24.22
C ARG A 175 13.78 -14.76 23.24
N CYS A 176 12.57 -15.29 23.13
CA CYS A 176 11.53 -14.76 22.27
C CYS A 176 10.53 -13.94 23.08
N ASN A 177 9.99 -12.89 22.47
CA ASN A 177 8.86 -12.17 23.01
C ASN A 177 7.64 -13.10 23.08
N THR A 178 6.81 -12.97 24.13
CA THR A 178 5.61 -13.78 24.33
C THR A 178 4.55 -13.58 23.24
N LEU A 179 4.56 -12.42 22.58
CA LEU A 179 3.69 -12.10 21.43
C LEU A 179 4.20 -12.69 20.10
N GLY A 180 5.40 -13.31 20.10
CA GLY A 180 6.00 -13.87 18.90
C GLY A 180 7.33 -13.27 18.52
N LYS A 181 7.95 -13.79 17.46
CA LYS A 181 9.21 -13.29 16.90
C LYS A 181 8.99 -12.01 16.07
N ASN A 182 10.06 -11.24 15.86
CA ASN A 182 10.07 -10.20 14.84
C ASN A 182 9.84 -10.84 13.47
N PRO A 183 8.84 -10.40 12.68
CA PRO A 183 8.61 -10.94 11.35
C PRO A 183 9.81 -10.70 10.42
N SER A 184 10.00 -11.62 9.47
CA SER A 184 10.94 -11.42 8.37
C SER A 184 10.47 -10.28 7.45
N ASP A 185 11.38 -9.70 6.72
CA ASP A 185 11.10 -8.80 5.59
C ASP A 185 10.65 -9.54 4.31
N VAL A 186 10.53 -10.87 4.37
CA VAL A 186 9.92 -11.70 3.33
C VAL A 186 8.57 -12.21 3.82
N TRP A 187 7.49 -11.64 3.29
CA TRP A 187 6.11 -11.97 3.67
C TRP A 187 5.51 -12.94 2.67
N GLN A 188 5.11 -14.12 3.15
CA GLN A 188 4.42 -15.13 2.34
C GLN A 188 2.91 -14.95 2.52
N ILE A 189 2.28 -14.24 1.58
CA ILE A 189 0.85 -13.95 1.59
C ILE A 189 0.31 -14.17 0.17
N ALA A 190 -0.67 -15.05 0.00
CA ALA A 190 -1.21 -15.39 -1.31
C ALA A 190 -1.95 -14.21 -1.95
N LYS A 191 -1.92 -14.12 -3.29
CA LYS A 191 -2.76 -13.18 -4.06
C LYS A 191 -4.21 -13.68 -4.10
N VAL A 192 -5.15 -12.75 -4.10
CA VAL A 192 -6.58 -13.05 -4.33
C VAL A 192 -6.96 -13.10 -5.81
N THR A 193 -6.09 -12.59 -6.69
CA THR A 193 -6.32 -12.57 -8.14
C THR A 193 -5.82 -13.83 -8.86
N SER A 194 -5.03 -14.67 -8.17
CA SER A 194 -4.45 -15.89 -8.72
C SER A 194 -4.06 -16.87 -7.60
N GLY A 195 -3.89 -18.16 -7.94
CA GLY A 195 -3.48 -19.19 -6.99
C GLY A 195 -4.62 -19.70 -6.12
N GLU A 196 -4.29 -20.10 -4.89
CA GLU A 196 -5.23 -20.75 -3.95
C GLU A 196 -6.38 -19.86 -3.51
N ASN A 197 -6.14 -18.54 -3.37
CA ASN A 197 -7.16 -17.58 -2.94
C ASN A 197 -7.99 -17.00 -4.10
N ARG A 198 -7.87 -17.55 -5.33
CA ARG A 198 -8.64 -17.07 -6.48
C ARG A 198 -10.16 -17.15 -6.30
N ALA A 199 -10.63 -18.08 -5.49
CA ALA A 199 -12.04 -18.25 -5.12
C ALA A 199 -12.39 -17.64 -3.76
N SER A 200 -11.52 -16.80 -3.18
CA SER A 200 -11.77 -16.12 -1.92
C SER A 200 -12.98 -15.21 -2.01
N ALA A 201 -13.79 -15.16 -0.94
CA ALA A 201 -14.93 -14.26 -0.82
C ALA A 201 -14.54 -12.77 -0.84
N GLU A 202 -13.29 -12.43 -0.52
CA GLU A 202 -12.78 -11.05 -0.59
C GLU A 202 -12.51 -10.56 -2.02
N ARG A 203 -12.47 -11.49 -2.99
CA ARG A 203 -12.15 -11.14 -4.39
C ARG A 203 -13.25 -10.32 -5.03
N THR A 204 -12.84 -9.24 -5.69
CA THR A 204 -13.69 -8.41 -6.55
C THR A 204 -13.27 -8.56 -8.03
N ASP A 205 -13.98 -7.88 -8.93
CA ASP A 205 -13.63 -7.86 -10.36
C ASP A 205 -12.43 -6.95 -10.68
N HIS A 206 -11.86 -6.26 -9.68
CA HIS A 206 -10.66 -5.47 -9.88
C HIS A 206 -9.45 -6.37 -10.20
N PRO A 207 -8.71 -6.12 -11.30
CA PRO A 207 -7.67 -7.04 -11.80
C PRO A 207 -6.40 -7.07 -10.94
N ALA A 208 -6.16 -6.06 -10.11
CA ALA A 208 -4.94 -5.90 -9.31
C ALA A 208 -5.24 -5.69 -7.81
N GLN A 209 -6.20 -6.43 -7.27
CA GLN A 209 -6.59 -6.32 -5.87
C GLN A 209 -5.50 -6.82 -4.92
N PHE A 210 -5.24 -6.03 -3.87
CA PHE A 210 -4.47 -6.49 -2.71
C PHE A 210 -5.25 -7.48 -1.85
N PRO A 211 -4.60 -8.52 -1.29
CA PRO A 211 -5.21 -9.33 -0.23
C PRO A 211 -5.34 -8.52 1.08
N ILE A 212 -6.43 -8.78 1.82
CA ILE A 212 -6.69 -8.14 3.11
C ILE A 212 -5.53 -8.39 4.07
N ASP A 213 -5.04 -9.64 4.18
CA ASP A 213 -3.95 -10.01 5.10
C ASP A 213 -2.68 -9.19 4.89
N LEU A 214 -2.38 -8.79 3.64
CA LEU A 214 -1.22 -7.96 3.34
C LEU A 214 -1.40 -6.55 3.87
N ILE A 215 -2.52 -5.93 3.55
CA ILE A 215 -2.78 -4.53 3.89
C ILE A 215 -3.12 -4.37 5.37
N ASP A 216 -3.79 -5.35 5.98
CA ASP A 216 -4.04 -5.38 7.43
C ASP A 216 -2.72 -5.35 8.22
N ARG A 217 -1.74 -6.18 7.80
CA ARG A 217 -0.39 -6.16 8.40
C ARG A 217 0.29 -4.80 8.23
N VAL A 218 0.17 -4.17 7.05
CA VAL A 218 0.72 -2.84 6.80
C VAL A 218 0.03 -1.79 7.66
N VAL A 219 -1.30 -1.76 7.70
CA VAL A 219 -2.07 -0.79 8.49
C VAL A 219 -1.70 -0.88 9.98
N LYS A 220 -1.65 -2.09 10.55
CA LYS A 220 -1.28 -2.30 11.96
C LYS A 220 0.15 -1.90 12.27
N GLY A 221 1.09 -2.32 11.42
CA GLY A 221 2.52 -2.11 11.67
C GLY A 221 2.98 -0.66 11.51
N PHE A 222 2.33 0.12 10.63
CA PHE A 222 2.86 1.42 10.20
C PHE A 222 1.93 2.60 10.47
N SER A 223 0.85 2.39 11.24
CA SER A 223 -0.05 3.45 11.69
C SER A 223 -0.65 3.15 13.06
N ASN A 224 -1.12 4.17 13.76
CA ASN A 224 -1.84 4.05 15.03
C ASN A 224 -3.36 4.14 14.82
N PRO A 225 -4.20 3.67 15.76
CA PRO A 225 -5.62 3.98 15.77
C PRO A 225 -5.85 5.50 15.59
N ASP A 226 -6.92 5.87 14.87
CA ASP A 226 -7.27 7.25 14.48
C ASP A 226 -6.31 7.96 13.52
N ASP A 227 -5.18 7.34 13.12
CA ASP A 227 -4.33 7.89 12.08
C ASP A 227 -5.07 8.01 10.75
N LEU A 228 -4.66 9.01 9.96
CA LEU A 228 -5.19 9.27 8.63
C LEU A 228 -4.31 8.60 7.58
N ILE A 229 -4.87 7.62 6.90
CA ILE A 229 -4.21 6.86 5.83
C ILE A 229 -4.69 7.37 4.48
N LEU A 230 -3.76 7.51 3.54
CA LEU A 230 -4.03 7.83 2.14
C LEU A 230 -3.72 6.63 1.26
N ASP A 231 -4.63 6.32 0.33
CA ASP A 231 -4.34 5.47 -0.82
C ASP A 231 -4.68 6.22 -2.12
N PRO A 232 -3.67 6.77 -2.82
CA PRO A 232 -3.89 7.55 -4.04
C PRO A 232 -4.27 6.73 -5.28
N PHE A 233 -4.23 5.39 -5.20
CA PHE A 233 -4.64 4.45 -6.25
C PHE A 233 -5.44 3.32 -5.63
N ILE A 234 -6.57 3.67 -4.99
CA ILE A 234 -7.26 2.77 -4.06
C ILE A 234 -7.90 1.54 -4.70
N GLY A 235 -8.14 1.56 -6.01
CA GLY A 235 -8.58 0.42 -6.81
C GLY A 235 -9.82 -0.28 -6.25
N SER A 236 -9.64 -1.48 -5.68
CA SER A 236 -10.73 -2.27 -5.09
C SER A 236 -11.11 -1.88 -3.66
N GLY A 237 -10.46 -0.89 -3.05
CA GLY A 237 -10.76 -0.43 -1.69
C GLY A 237 -10.21 -1.29 -0.55
N THR A 238 -9.25 -2.18 -0.78
CA THR A 238 -8.70 -3.03 0.30
C THR A 238 -8.12 -2.20 1.44
N THR A 239 -7.42 -1.10 1.13
CA THR A 239 -6.89 -0.18 2.15
C THR A 239 -8.00 0.42 3.01
N ALA A 240 -9.12 0.80 2.41
CA ALA A 240 -10.28 1.34 3.13
C ALA A 240 -10.91 0.30 4.06
N VAL A 241 -11.08 -0.95 3.60
CA VAL A 241 -11.59 -2.07 4.43
C VAL A 241 -10.67 -2.28 5.63
N CYS A 242 -9.35 -2.37 5.42
CA CYS A 242 -8.41 -2.58 6.51
C CYS A 242 -8.37 -1.40 7.50
N CYS A 243 -8.57 -0.16 7.02
CA CYS A 243 -8.68 1.01 7.89
C CYS A 243 -9.91 0.93 8.79
N ILE A 244 -11.08 0.57 8.25
CA ILE A 244 -12.32 0.37 9.04
C ILE A 244 -12.08 -0.69 10.12
N ASN A 245 -11.57 -1.86 9.72
CA ASN A 245 -11.36 -3.00 10.61
C ASN A 245 -10.40 -2.70 11.76
N ASN A 246 -9.50 -1.75 11.57
CA ASN A 246 -8.46 -1.41 12.55
C ASN A 246 -8.63 -0.03 13.20
N GLY A 247 -9.76 0.65 13.02
CA GLY A 247 -10.02 1.96 13.64
C GLY A 247 -9.14 3.09 13.11
N ARG A 248 -8.73 3.04 11.82
CA ARG A 248 -8.02 4.11 11.13
C ARG A 248 -8.96 4.89 10.23
N LYS A 249 -8.57 6.11 9.85
CA LYS A 249 -9.28 6.93 8.87
C LYS A 249 -8.62 6.79 7.51
N CYS A 250 -9.42 6.77 6.43
CA CYS A 250 -8.90 6.59 5.09
C CYS A 250 -9.41 7.65 4.12
N ILE A 251 -8.50 8.12 3.27
CA ILE A 251 -8.81 8.88 2.05
C ILE A 251 -8.36 8.02 0.88
N GLY A 252 -9.25 7.78 -0.08
CA GLY A 252 -8.93 7.07 -1.31
C GLY A 252 -9.19 7.93 -2.54
N PHE A 253 -8.29 7.87 -3.50
CA PHE A 253 -8.51 8.42 -4.85
C PHE A 253 -8.58 7.29 -5.86
N GLU A 254 -9.58 7.35 -6.73
CA GLU A 254 -9.77 6.41 -7.84
C GLU A 254 -10.29 7.18 -9.06
N ILE A 255 -9.63 7.00 -10.19
CA ILE A 255 -10.00 7.71 -11.43
C ILE A 255 -11.14 7.00 -12.17
N SER A 256 -11.24 5.67 -12.03
CA SER A 256 -12.29 4.86 -12.66
C SER A 256 -13.57 4.88 -11.84
N THR A 257 -14.67 5.33 -12.44
CA THR A 257 -15.98 5.28 -11.81
C THR A 257 -16.42 3.83 -11.54
N ASP A 258 -16.08 2.90 -12.42
CA ASP A 258 -16.43 1.47 -12.24
C ASP A 258 -15.73 0.88 -11.01
N TYR A 259 -14.47 1.24 -10.76
CA TYR A 259 -13.77 0.82 -9.55
C TYR A 259 -14.29 1.53 -8.30
N CYS A 260 -14.75 2.77 -8.41
CA CYS A 260 -15.46 3.45 -7.33
C CYS A 260 -16.75 2.72 -6.93
N GLU A 261 -17.49 2.14 -7.89
CA GLU A 261 -18.65 1.31 -7.59
C GLU A 261 -18.28 0.02 -6.85
N ILE A 262 -17.23 -0.67 -7.27
CA ILE A 262 -16.69 -1.85 -6.57
C ILE A 262 -16.35 -1.49 -5.11
N ILE A 263 -15.71 -0.35 -4.87
CA ILE A 263 -15.39 0.12 -3.52
C ILE A 263 -16.68 0.34 -2.71
N ARG A 264 -17.65 1.03 -3.28
CA ARG A 264 -18.93 1.33 -2.63
C ARG A 264 -19.66 0.05 -2.20
N GLU A 265 -19.78 -0.92 -3.10
CA GLU A 265 -20.41 -2.21 -2.81
C GLU A 265 -19.68 -2.96 -1.69
N ARG A 266 -18.37 -3.04 -1.77
CA ARG A 266 -17.52 -3.72 -0.80
C ARG A 266 -17.62 -3.08 0.59
N LEU A 267 -17.56 -1.76 0.69
CA LEU A 267 -17.65 -1.05 1.95
C LEU A 267 -19.04 -1.08 2.58
N ASN A 268 -20.11 -1.17 1.78
CA ASN A 268 -21.46 -1.40 2.28
C ASN A 268 -21.62 -2.79 2.93
N GLN A 269 -20.94 -3.81 2.40
CA GLN A 269 -20.94 -5.16 2.98
C GLN A 269 -20.11 -5.25 4.27
N THR A 270 -19.10 -4.42 4.44
CA THR A 270 -18.23 -4.41 5.64
C THR A 270 -18.93 -3.80 6.86
N LYS A 271 -20.04 -3.07 6.68
CA LYS A 271 -20.83 -2.45 7.76
C LYS A 271 -21.81 -3.40 8.48
N ASN A 272 -22.02 -4.60 7.94
CA ASN A 272 -22.89 -5.64 8.50
C ASN A 272 -22.06 -6.76 9.13
#